data_94c05ea37512a41e760182cd8b22a396
#
_entry.id   94c05ea37512a41e760182cd8b22a396
#
_cell.length_a   1.000
_cell.length_b   1.000
_cell.length_c   1.000
_cell.angle_alpha   90.00
_cell.angle_beta   90.00
_cell.angle_gamma   90.00
#
_symmetry.space_group_name_H-M   'P 1'
#
loop_
_entity.id
_entity.type
_entity.pdbx_description
1 polymer ?
#
loop_
_entity_poly.entity_id
_entity_poly.type
_entity_poly.pdbx_seq_one_letter_code
_entity_poly.pdbx_strand_id
1 'polypeptide(L)'
;AALQLLHGALLKGKRAVFVCDRTALINQTSARADQYGLEHGVIQANHWRRDNSIPFQIASIQTLGARGYWPDADLIVIDECHAVYKAAREKILSTEAAVIGLTATPCTKGLGQLYTNLVNTTTMYELTQEGVLVPLRILTCVRPDMTGAETSGGEWTARAAAERETQIIGDVVAEWLAHGEDRKTIAFGADIAYCKELVARFNAAGVNAACYTSETPDDERADLVREFERPDSSIRVLVSVAALSKGFDVPDVGCIIDARPLRKSLSEVIQMWGRGLRCAPGKPDCILLDHSGNALRFLADFEQVYFEGFRTLDDGEKADRIIRKDDDYEPRGCPECGYKPFRRRCMACGFEKLKRTKVDESAGVMTEIKLGGRRAATDKHDLWRQIVGYVRRSS
;
A
#
# COMPACT_ATOMS: atom_id res chain seq x y z
N ALA A 1 -18.09 10.75 0.73
CA ALA A 1 -18.92 9.60 1.13
C ALA A 1 -19.06 9.51 2.65
N ALA A 2 -17.98 9.30 3.46
CA ALA A 2 -18.07 9.12 4.92
C ALA A 2 -18.85 10.25 5.61
N LEU A 3 -18.46 11.51 5.41
CA LEU A 3 -19.13 12.66 6.05
C LEU A 3 -20.61 12.80 5.62
N GLN A 4 -20.99 12.38 4.43
CA GLN A 4 -22.39 12.38 3.98
C GLN A 4 -23.22 11.35 4.75
N LEU A 5 -22.68 10.14 4.98
CA LEU A 5 -23.33 9.11 5.80
C LEU A 5 -23.50 9.56 7.23
N LEU A 6 -22.45 10.14 7.82
CA LEU A 6 -22.45 10.68 9.17
C LEU A 6 -23.45 11.84 9.29
N HIS A 7 -23.43 12.80 8.37
CA HIS A 7 -24.38 13.91 8.32
C HIS A 7 -25.83 13.41 8.22
N GLY A 8 -26.09 12.42 7.36
CA GLY A 8 -27.40 11.81 7.24
C GLY A 8 -27.90 11.16 8.53
N ALA A 9 -27.00 10.59 9.35
CA ALA A 9 -27.35 10.07 10.67
C ALA A 9 -27.66 11.20 11.67
N LEU A 10 -26.82 12.25 11.69
CA LEU A 10 -27.00 13.41 12.56
C LEU A 10 -28.33 14.14 12.29
N LEU A 11 -28.72 14.31 11.02
CA LEU A 11 -30.02 14.89 10.65
C LEU A 11 -31.23 14.09 11.18
N LYS A 12 -31.04 12.82 11.46
CA LYS A 12 -32.03 11.94 12.09
C LYS A 12 -31.96 11.91 13.62
N GLY A 13 -31.18 12.82 14.22
CA GLY A 13 -30.96 12.89 15.66
C GLY A 13 -30.12 11.73 16.23
N LYS A 14 -29.36 11.02 15.38
CA LYS A 14 -28.50 9.90 15.74
C LYS A 14 -27.11 10.34 16.14
N ARG A 15 -26.48 9.61 17.04
CA ARG A 15 -25.07 9.79 17.42
C ARG A 15 -24.18 9.02 16.47
N ALA A 16 -23.08 9.63 16.01
CA ALA A 16 -22.20 9.04 15.02
C ALA A 16 -20.73 9.16 15.41
N VAL A 17 -19.94 8.14 15.09
CA VAL A 17 -18.51 8.11 15.33
C VAL A 17 -17.77 7.76 14.04
N PHE A 18 -16.80 8.60 13.67
CA PHE A 18 -15.82 8.28 12.64
C PHE A 18 -14.52 7.85 13.29
N VAL A 19 -14.00 6.69 12.90
CA VAL A 19 -12.81 6.09 13.51
C VAL A 19 -11.73 5.92 12.45
N CYS A 20 -10.53 6.40 12.73
CA CYS A 20 -9.36 6.19 11.89
C CYS A 20 -8.09 5.94 12.73
N ASP A 21 -7.02 5.52 12.06
CA ASP A 21 -5.81 5.04 12.72
C ASP A 21 -4.66 6.04 12.76
N ARG A 22 -4.79 7.24 12.14
CA ARG A 22 -3.70 8.20 12.02
C ARG A 22 -4.10 9.61 12.39
N THR A 23 -3.21 10.30 13.08
CA THR A 23 -3.35 11.72 13.47
C THR A 23 -3.62 12.63 12.28
N ALA A 24 -2.92 12.43 11.16
CA ALA A 24 -3.13 13.23 9.97
C ALA A 24 -4.58 13.11 9.43
N LEU A 25 -5.13 11.88 9.40
CA LEU A 25 -6.52 11.65 8.96
C LEU A 25 -7.54 12.26 9.92
N ILE A 26 -7.28 12.24 11.22
CA ILE A 26 -8.15 12.88 12.21
C ILE A 26 -8.21 14.40 11.93
N ASN A 27 -7.06 15.03 11.75
CA ASN A 27 -6.97 16.46 11.47
C ASN A 27 -7.63 16.84 10.15
N GLN A 28 -7.39 16.04 9.09
CA GLN A 28 -8.03 16.24 7.78
C GLN A 28 -9.55 16.06 7.86
N THR A 29 -10.01 15.03 8.54
CA THR A 29 -11.45 14.77 8.70
C THR A 29 -12.11 15.85 9.53
N SER A 30 -11.45 16.31 10.60
CA SER A 30 -11.91 17.45 11.43
C SER A 30 -12.04 18.73 10.60
N ALA A 31 -10.99 19.10 9.86
CA ALA A 31 -11.02 20.27 8.98
C ALA A 31 -12.11 20.16 7.89
N ARG A 32 -12.30 18.95 7.35
CA ARG A 32 -13.35 18.71 6.37
C ARG A 32 -14.75 18.78 6.98
N ALA A 33 -14.93 18.28 8.21
CA ALA A 33 -16.18 18.41 8.95
C ALA A 33 -16.53 19.90 9.19
N ASP A 34 -15.54 20.73 9.54
CA ASP A 34 -15.71 22.19 9.66
C ASP A 34 -16.20 22.81 8.35
N GLN A 35 -15.61 22.44 7.20
CA GLN A 35 -16.03 22.92 5.88
C GLN A 35 -17.49 22.57 5.55
N TYR A 36 -17.98 21.44 6.07
CA TYR A 36 -19.39 21.00 5.94
C TYR A 36 -20.29 21.57 7.04
N GLY A 37 -19.80 22.40 7.95
CA GLY A 37 -20.56 22.94 9.08
C GLY A 37 -20.98 21.90 10.08
N LEU A 38 -20.28 20.77 10.19
CA LEU A 38 -20.58 19.69 11.12
C LEU A 38 -19.84 19.91 12.45
N GLU A 39 -20.60 20.25 13.49
CA GLU A 39 -20.07 20.30 14.84
C GLU A 39 -19.64 18.91 15.30
N HIS A 40 -18.40 18.80 15.83
CA HIS A 40 -17.81 17.52 16.20
C HIS A 40 -16.82 17.64 17.36
N GLY A 41 -16.76 16.57 18.16
CA GLY A 41 -15.69 16.34 19.13
C GLY A 41 -14.57 15.49 18.56
N VAL A 42 -13.37 15.56 19.16
CA VAL A 42 -12.21 14.74 18.74
C VAL A 42 -11.68 13.92 19.92
N ILE A 43 -11.62 12.60 19.75
CA ILE A 43 -11.08 11.66 20.73
C ILE A 43 -9.71 11.18 20.26
N GLN A 44 -8.69 11.98 20.56
CA GLN A 44 -7.30 11.68 20.25
C GLN A 44 -6.40 12.30 21.33
N ALA A 45 -5.62 11.50 22.05
CA ALA A 45 -4.72 11.97 23.08
C ALA A 45 -5.30 13.18 23.86
N ASN A 46 -4.59 14.33 23.86
CA ASN A 46 -5.05 15.59 24.48
C ASN A 46 -5.50 16.60 23.44
N HIS A 47 -6.23 16.19 22.43
CA HIS A 47 -6.72 17.09 21.38
C HIS A 47 -7.58 18.21 21.98
N TRP A 48 -7.41 19.43 21.50
CA TRP A 48 -8.09 20.63 22.01
C TRP A 48 -9.61 20.62 21.80
N ARG A 49 -10.14 19.90 20.79
CA ARG A 49 -11.58 19.71 20.53
C ARG A 49 -12.17 18.53 21.32
N ARG A 50 -11.61 18.16 22.44
CA ARG A 50 -12.14 17.06 23.23
C ARG A 50 -13.43 17.48 23.94
N ASP A 51 -14.56 17.10 23.33
CA ASP A 51 -15.89 17.25 23.91
C ASP A 51 -16.75 16.01 23.58
N ASN A 52 -16.97 15.17 24.57
CA ASN A 52 -17.71 13.93 24.41
C ASN A 52 -19.23 14.14 24.41
N SER A 53 -19.75 15.35 24.69
CA SER A 53 -21.19 15.67 24.67
C SER A 53 -21.73 15.82 23.26
N ILE A 54 -20.88 16.20 22.31
CA ILE A 54 -21.25 16.43 20.93
C ILE A 54 -21.63 15.09 20.26
N PRO A 55 -22.78 15.02 19.55
CA PRO A 55 -23.27 13.79 18.93
C PRO A 55 -22.35 13.18 17.87
N PHE A 56 -21.52 13.99 17.22
CA PHE A 56 -20.55 13.52 16.25
C PHE A 56 -19.13 13.51 16.85
N GLN A 57 -18.48 12.35 16.83
CA GLN A 57 -17.12 12.18 17.32
C GLN A 57 -16.19 11.70 16.20
N ILE A 58 -14.99 12.29 16.11
CA ILE A 58 -13.89 11.81 15.28
C ILE A 58 -12.86 11.19 16.23
N ALA A 59 -12.55 9.91 16.07
CA ALA A 59 -11.80 9.15 17.07
C ALA A 59 -10.58 8.41 16.50
N SER A 60 -9.49 8.42 17.28
CA SER A 60 -8.33 7.56 17.03
C SER A 60 -8.59 6.16 17.59
N ILE A 61 -8.43 5.12 16.76
CA ILE A 61 -8.57 3.74 17.18
C ILE A 61 -7.58 3.38 18.31
N GLN A 62 -6.36 3.91 18.27
CA GLN A 62 -5.36 3.70 19.32
C GLN A 62 -5.80 4.33 20.64
N THR A 63 -6.37 5.54 20.58
CA THR A 63 -6.86 6.22 21.80
C THR A 63 -8.07 5.50 22.40
N LEU A 64 -9.00 5.02 21.55
CA LEU A 64 -10.14 4.21 22.00
C LEU A 64 -9.68 2.92 22.66
N GLY A 65 -8.73 2.21 22.03
CA GLY A 65 -8.15 0.99 22.57
C GLY A 65 -7.38 1.21 23.89
N ALA A 66 -6.54 2.24 23.96
CA ALA A 66 -5.76 2.54 25.15
C ALA A 66 -6.63 2.99 26.35
N ARG A 67 -7.76 3.67 26.08
CA ARG A 67 -8.67 4.12 27.14
C ARG A 67 -9.73 3.08 27.51
N GLY A 68 -9.91 2.02 26.71
CA GLY A 68 -11.00 1.06 26.89
C GLY A 68 -12.40 1.69 26.84
N TYR A 69 -12.52 2.83 26.17
CA TYR A 69 -13.75 3.63 26.12
C TYR A 69 -14.14 3.94 24.67
N TRP A 70 -15.40 3.69 24.35
CA TRP A 70 -16.04 4.10 23.10
C TRP A 70 -17.21 5.04 23.42
N PRO A 71 -17.37 6.13 22.68
CA PRO A 71 -18.56 6.98 22.84
C PRO A 71 -19.81 6.22 22.40
N ASP A 72 -20.95 6.61 22.98
CA ASP A 72 -22.24 6.10 22.54
C ASP A 72 -22.50 6.52 21.10
N ALA A 73 -22.87 5.56 20.26
CA ALA A 73 -23.13 5.79 18.85
C ALA A 73 -24.21 4.86 18.33
N ASP A 74 -25.05 5.38 17.44
CA ASP A 74 -25.98 4.61 16.59
C ASP A 74 -25.31 4.19 15.27
N LEU A 75 -24.29 4.96 14.83
CA LEU A 75 -23.51 4.70 13.63
C LEU A 75 -22.01 4.82 13.91
N ILE A 76 -21.26 3.79 13.57
CA ILE A 76 -19.79 3.77 13.61
C ILE A 76 -19.28 3.62 12.19
N VAL A 77 -18.48 4.57 11.72
CA VAL A 77 -17.80 4.50 10.43
C VAL A 77 -16.30 4.30 10.70
N ILE A 78 -15.73 3.20 10.22
CA ILE A 78 -14.30 2.85 10.41
C ILE A 78 -13.59 2.99 9.08
N ASP A 79 -12.65 3.93 9.02
CA ASP A 79 -11.81 4.13 7.85
C ASP A 79 -10.66 3.12 7.82
N GLU A 80 -10.26 2.72 6.60
CA GLU A 80 -9.25 1.68 6.38
C GLU A 80 -9.51 0.41 7.20
N CYS A 81 -10.75 -0.07 7.20
CA CYS A 81 -11.21 -1.20 8.00
C CYS A 81 -10.48 -2.52 7.69
N HIS A 82 -9.74 -2.58 6.57
CA HIS A 82 -8.87 -3.70 6.27
C HIS A 82 -7.72 -3.86 7.30
N ALA A 83 -7.33 -2.78 8.00
CA ALA A 83 -6.44 -2.85 9.15
C ALA A 83 -7.26 -3.21 10.40
N VAL A 84 -7.43 -4.51 10.65
CA VAL A 84 -8.26 -5.00 11.76
C VAL A 84 -7.54 -4.80 13.09
N TYR A 85 -7.88 -3.73 13.81
CA TYR A 85 -7.42 -3.47 15.17
C TYR A 85 -8.25 -4.26 16.19
N LYS A 86 -7.61 -4.78 17.24
CA LYS A 86 -8.26 -5.54 18.31
C LYS A 86 -9.45 -4.78 18.91
N ALA A 87 -9.26 -3.51 19.26
CA ALA A 87 -10.31 -2.65 19.82
C ALA A 87 -11.51 -2.45 18.87
N ALA A 88 -11.25 -2.32 17.56
CA ALA A 88 -12.32 -2.23 16.55
C ALA A 88 -13.07 -3.55 16.44
N ARG A 89 -12.35 -4.68 16.39
CA ARG A 89 -12.95 -6.02 16.31
C ARG A 89 -13.85 -6.30 17.52
N GLU A 90 -13.37 -6.05 18.74
CA GLU A 90 -14.14 -6.24 19.96
C GLU A 90 -15.41 -5.37 19.98
N LYS A 91 -15.28 -4.10 19.55
CA LYS A 91 -16.43 -3.19 19.47
C LYS A 91 -17.47 -3.66 18.43
N ILE A 92 -17.03 -4.03 17.22
CA ILE A 92 -17.93 -4.50 16.16
C ILE A 92 -18.74 -5.72 16.63
N LEU A 93 -18.10 -6.66 17.30
CA LEU A 93 -18.76 -7.89 17.76
C LEU A 93 -19.68 -7.68 18.97
N SER A 94 -19.58 -6.57 19.70
CA SER A 94 -20.32 -6.30 20.93
C SER A 94 -21.35 -5.17 20.81
N THR A 95 -21.41 -4.47 19.67
CA THR A 95 -22.28 -3.29 19.52
C THR A 95 -23.58 -3.63 18.78
N GLU A 96 -24.66 -2.93 19.16
CA GLU A 96 -25.91 -2.90 18.39
C GLU A 96 -25.94 -1.76 17.36
N ALA A 97 -24.95 -0.86 17.40
CA ALA A 97 -24.83 0.23 16.42
C ALA A 97 -24.60 -0.31 15.01
N ALA A 98 -25.08 0.41 14.01
CA ALA A 98 -24.73 0.13 12.63
C ALA A 98 -23.23 0.41 12.41
N VAL A 99 -22.50 -0.54 11.83
CA VAL A 99 -21.06 -0.38 11.56
C VAL A 99 -20.80 -0.40 10.05
N ILE A 100 -20.16 0.64 9.56
CA ILE A 100 -19.74 0.77 8.15
C ILE A 100 -18.21 0.81 8.11
N GLY A 101 -17.61 -0.19 7.45
CA GLY A 101 -16.19 -0.19 7.15
C GLY A 101 -15.92 0.44 5.78
N LEU A 102 -14.97 1.37 5.70
CA LEU A 102 -14.50 1.94 4.44
C LEU A 102 -13.11 1.36 4.14
N THR A 103 -12.93 0.89 2.92
CA THR A 103 -11.63 0.42 2.45
C THR A 103 -11.60 0.36 0.93
N ALA A 104 -10.44 0.63 0.34
CA ALA A 104 -10.18 0.37 -1.08
C ALA A 104 -9.90 -1.13 -1.35
N THR A 105 -9.61 -1.90 -0.31
CA THR A 105 -9.10 -3.28 -0.43
C THR A 105 -9.75 -4.20 0.61
N PRO A 106 -11.01 -4.64 0.40
CA PRO A 106 -11.75 -5.47 1.34
C PRO A 106 -11.30 -6.95 1.37
N CYS A 107 -10.08 -7.24 0.92
CA CYS A 107 -9.53 -8.60 0.80
C CYS A 107 -8.67 -9.03 2.00
N THR A 108 -8.71 -8.29 3.10
CA THR A 108 -7.97 -8.69 4.33
C THR A 108 -8.67 -9.84 5.03
N LYS A 109 -7.89 -10.82 5.45
CA LYS A 109 -8.33 -12.00 6.20
C LYS A 109 -9.20 -11.63 7.41
N GLY A 110 -10.38 -12.23 7.48
CA GLY A 110 -11.30 -12.11 8.62
C GLY A 110 -12.24 -10.92 8.53
N LEU A 111 -12.25 -10.13 7.46
CA LEU A 111 -13.24 -9.06 7.28
C LEU A 111 -14.66 -9.62 7.16
N GLY A 112 -14.86 -10.75 6.47
CA GLY A 112 -16.17 -11.42 6.38
C GLY A 112 -16.73 -11.95 7.71
N GLN A 113 -15.89 -12.06 8.76
CA GLN A 113 -16.32 -12.36 10.11
C GLN A 113 -16.86 -11.13 10.87
N LEU A 114 -16.51 -9.93 10.41
CA LEU A 114 -16.84 -8.66 11.06
C LEU A 114 -17.93 -7.89 10.31
N TYR A 115 -17.96 -7.99 9.00
CA TYR A 115 -18.91 -7.28 8.14
C TYR A 115 -19.74 -8.29 7.36
N THR A 116 -21.04 -8.09 7.32
CA THR A 116 -22.00 -9.01 6.71
C THR A 116 -22.20 -8.78 5.22
N ASN A 117 -21.96 -7.55 4.75
CA ASN A 117 -22.20 -7.15 3.36
C ASN A 117 -21.04 -6.36 2.80
N LEU A 118 -20.81 -6.51 1.49
CA LEU A 118 -19.92 -5.70 0.68
C LEU A 118 -20.74 -4.84 -0.28
N VAL A 119 -20.54 -3.52 -0.23
CA VAL A 119 -21.21 -2.57 -1.11
C VAL A 119 -20.17 -1.96 -2.04
N ASN A 120 -20.23 -2.33 -3.31
CA ASN A 120 -19.51 -1.66 -4.39
C ASN A 120 -20.49 -0.76 -5.12
N THR A 121 -20.26 0.54 -5.08
CA THR A 121 -21.12 1.52 -5.77
C THR A 121 -20.64 1.80 -7.19
N THR A 122 -19.35 1.57 -7.47
CA THR A 122 -18.72 1.81 -8.76
C THR A 122 -17.40 1.03 -8.87
N THR A 123 -16.89 0.88 -10.07
CA THR A 123 -15.61 0.22 -10.36
C THR A 123 -14.53 1.26 -10.72
N MET A 124 -13.28 0.87 -10.68
CA MET A 124 -12.20 1.75 -11.16
C MET A 124 -12.34 2.06 -12.65
N TYR A 125 -12.85 1.11 -13.43
CA TYR A 125 -13.13 1.30 -14.85
C TYR A 125 -14.19 2.38 -15.09
N GLU A 126 -15.34 2.30 -14.39
CA GLU A 126 -16.40 3.31 -14.48
C GLU A 126 -15.89 4.70 -14.08
N LEU A 127 -15.16 4.80 -12.96
CA LEU A 127 -14.54 6.05 -12.53
C LEU A 127 -13.53 6.60 -13.54
N THR A 128 -12.85 5.72 -14.29
CA THR A 128 -11.94 6.14 -15.37
C THR A 128 -12.73 6.66 -16.58
N GLN A 129 -13.86 6.02 -16.92
CA GLN A 129 -14.73 6.50 -18.00
C GLN A 129 -15.39 7.85 -17.65
N GLU A 130 -15.69 8.08 -16.38
CA GLU A 130 -16.24 9.34 -15.86
C GLU A 130 -15.17 10.45 -15.68
N GLY A 131 -13.88 10.15 -15.89
CA GLY A 131 -12.79 11.10 -15.71
C GLY A 131 -12.46 11.43 -14.24
N VAL A 132 -12.96 10.64 -13.30
CA VAL A 132 -12.60 10.73 -11.86
C VAL A 132 -11.22 10.11 -11.61
N LEU A 133 -10.89 9.06 -12.35
CA LEU A 133 -9.56 8.46 -12.42
C LEU A 133 -8.98 8.62 -13.83
N VAL A 134 -7.65 8.54 -13.94
CA VAL A 134 -6.97 8.50 -15.24
C VAL A 134 -6.65 7.05 -15.65
N PRO A 135 -6.54 6.76 -16.96
CA PRO A 135 -6.10 5.45 -17.44
C PRO A 135 -4.71 5.06 -16.90
N LEU A 136 -4.47 3.76 -16.73
CA LEU A 136 -3.19 3.21 -16.34
C LEU A 136 -2.47 2.60 -17.55
N ARG A 137 -1.25 3.08 -17.85
CA ARG A 137 -0.34 2.48 -18.83
C ARG A 137 0.71 1.67 -18.08
N ILE A 138 0.76 0.37 -18.31
CA ILE A 138 1.66 -0.53 -17.60
C ILE A 138 2.82 -0.91 -18.52
N LEU A 139 4.04 -0.58 -18.10
CA LEU A 139 5.27 -1.07 -18.69
C LEU A 139 5.93 -2.01 -17.68
N THR A 140 6.21 -3.23 -18.10
CA THR A 140 6.85 -4.24 -17.23
C THR A 140 7.98 -4.91 -17.97
N CYS A 141 9.00 -5.35 -17.24
CA CYS A 141 10.05 -6.18 -17.78
C CYS A 141 9.59 -7.64 -17.88
N VAL A 142 10.11 -8.36 -18.87
CA VAL A 142 9.87 -9.79 -19.01
C VAL A 142 10.41 -10.52 -17.78
N ARG A 143 9.66 -11.52 -17.31
CA ARG A 143 9.87 -12.28 -16.06
C ARG A 143 11.33 -12.57 -15.75
N PRO A 144 11.75 -12.51 -14.46
CA PRO A 144 13.01 -13.08 -14.04
C PRO A 144 13.05 -14.56 -14.44
N ASP A 145 14.18 -15.00 -15.01
CA ASP A 145 14.37 -16.41 -15.36
C ASP A 145 14.44 -17.22 -14.06
N MET A 146 13.37 -17.99 -13.80
CA MET A 146 13.27 -18.90 -12.67
C MET A 146 13.87 -20.27 -12.97
N THR A 147 14.51 -20.44 -14.13
CA THR A 147 15.18 -21.68 -14.54
C THR A 147 16.26 -22.04 -13.53
N GLY A 148 16.20 -23.25 -12.96
CA GLY A 148 17.17 -23.73 -11.97
C GLY A 148 16.97 -23.22 -10.54
N ALA A 149 15.81 -22.61 -10.20
CA ALA A 149 15.48 -22.31 -8.80
C ALA A 149 15.27 -23.60 -8.00
N GLU A 150 15.86 -23.69 -6.79
CA GLU A 150 15.70 -24.82 -5.90
C GLU A 150 14.22 -25.05 -5.56
N THR A 151 13.74 -26.28 -5.75
CA THR A 151 12.37 -26.67 -5.41
C THR A 151 12.39 -27.74 -4.31
N SER A 152 11.45 -27.66 -3.38
CA SER A 152 11.17 -28.68 -2.37
C SER A 152 9.69 -29.01 -2.39
N GLY A 153 9.36 -30.29 -2.62
CA GLY A 153 7.95 -30.73 -2.70
C GLY A 153 7.15 -30.12 -3.85
N GLY A 154 7.80 -29.77 -4.97
CA GLY A 154 7.14 -29.17 -6.16
C GLY A 154 6.90 -27.66 -6.06
N GLU A 155 7.20 -27.02 -4.93
CA GLU A 155 7.18 -25.56 -4.75
C GLU A 155 8.62 -25.03 -4.59
N TRP A 156 8.85 -23.80 -5.00
CA TRP A 156 10.13 -23.14 -4.75
C TRP A 156 10.42 -23.08 -3.26
N THR A 157 11.65 -23.35 -2.85
CA THR A 157 12.01 -23.15 -1.45
C THR A 157 11.83 -21.68 -1.12
N ALA A 158 11.35 -21.40 0.11
CA ALA A 158 11.14 -20.02 0.55
C ALA A 158 12.40 -19.15 0.43
N ARG A 159 13.59 -19.79 0.49
CA ARG A 159 14.88 -19.14 0.28
C ARG A 159 15.15 -18.82 -1.19
N ALA A 160 14.94 -19.76 -2.12
CA ALA A 160 15.14 -19.55 -3.53
C ALA A 160 14.14 -18.55 -4.12
N ALA A 161 12.88 -18.60 -3.64
CA ALA A 161 11.87 -17.61 -3.96
C ALA A 161 12.26 -16.21 -3.42
N ALA A 162 12.71 -16.12 -2.16
CA ALA A 162 13.13 -14.85 -1.57
C ALA A 162 14.37 -14.25 -2.26
N GLU A 163 15.35 -15.07 -2.63
CA GLU A 163 16.54 -14.63 -3.33
C GLU A 163 16.23 -14.10 -4.74
N ARG A 164 15.22 -14.65 -5.43
CA ARG A 164 14.81 -14.22 -6.78
C ARG A 164 13.63 -13.26 -6.81
N GLU A 165 12.78 -13.28 -5.81
CA GLU A 165 11.67 -12.32 -5.65
C GLU A 165 12.14 -10.91 -5.26
N THR A 166 13.38 -10.76 -4.78
CA THR A 166 14.02 -9.47 -4.50
C THR A 166 14.77 -8.90 -5.70
N GLN A 167 14.75 -9.57 -6.86
CA GLN A 167 15.38 -9.04 -8.06
C GLN A 167 14.57 -7.87 -8.63
N ILE A 168 15.24 -6.75 -8.81
CA ILE A 168 14.78 -5.62 -9.58
C ILE A 168 15.24 -5.83 -11.02
N ILE A 169 14.32 -5.73 -11.98
CA ILE A 169 14.59 -6.00 -13.38
C ILE A 169 14.76 -4.68 -14.13
N GLY A 170 15.87 -4.54 -14.82
CA GLY A 170 16.24 -3.34 -15.58
C GLY A 170 16.84 -2.23 -14.71
N ASP A 171 17.45 -1.25 -15.35
CA ASP A 171 17.94 -0.04 -14.71
C ASP A 171 16.79 0.93 -14.47
N VAL A 172 16.35 1.07 -13.22
CA VAL A 172 15.19 1.90 -12.83
C VAL A 172 15.32 3.34 -13.29
N VAL A 173 16.53 3.92 -13.22
CA VAL A 173 16.75 5.31 -13.62
C VAL A 173 16.75 5.45 -15.14
N ALA A 174 17.41 4.54 -15.85
CA ALA A 174 17.44 4.56 -17.31
C ALA A 174 16.04 4.35 -17.91
N GLU A 175 15.26 3.40 -17.39
CA GLU A 175 13.89 3.14 -17.84
C GLU A 175 12.96 4.32 -17.52
N TRP A 176 13.14 4.99 -16.38
CA TRP A 176 12.38 6.20 -16.07
C TRP A 176 12.74 7.36 -17.03
N LEU A 177 14.02 7.55 -17.34
CA LEU A 177 14.45 8.55 -18.31
C LEU A 177 13.88 8.28 -19.71
N ALA A 178 13.76 7.00 -20.08
CA ALA A 178 13.21 6.59 -21.38
C ALA A 178 11.68 6.68 -21.46
N HIS A 179 10.98 6.34 -20.40
CA HIS A 179 9.53 6.10 -20.42
C HIS A 179 8.71 6.93 -19.42
N GLY A 180 9.35 7.54 -18.41
CA GLY A 180 8.67 8.31 -17.35
C GLY A 180 8.17 9.69 -17.79
N GLU A 181 8.52 10.13 -19.00
CA GLU A 181 8.08 11.40 -19.61
C GLU A 181 8.31 12.63 -18.71
N ASP A 182 9.36 12.60 -17.90
CA ASP A 182 9.67 13.62 -16.88
C ASP A 182 8.49 13.96 -15.95
N ARG A 183 7.59 13.00 -15.71
CA ARG A 183 6.42 13.20 -14.85
C ARG A 183 6.79 13.15 -13.37
N LYS A 184 6.03 13.89 -12.55
CA LYS A 184 6.09 13.75 -11.10
C LYS A 184 5.86 12.28 -10.72
N THR A 185 6.79 11.68 -9.96
CA THR A 185 6.90 10.24 -9.80
C THR A 185 6.94 9.83 -8.33
N ILE A 186 6.23 8.76 -7.99
CA ILE A 186 6.45 8.01 -6.75
C ILE A 186 7.15 6.71 -7.09
N ALA A 187 8.27 6.42 -6.43
CA ALA A 187 8.99 5.17 -6.56
C ALA A 187 8.88 4.35 -5.27
N PHE A 188 8.42 3.11 -5.40
CA PHE A 188 8.36 2.16 -4.29
C PHE A 188 9.55 1.22 -4.34
N GLY A 189 10.43 1.34 -3.36
CA GLY A 189 11.63 0.49 -3.24
C GLY A 189 11.43 -0.67 -2.27
N ALA A 190 12.23 -1.73 -2.46
CA ALA A 190 12.14 -2.96 -1.69
C ALA A 190 12.48 -2.78 -0.20
N ASP A 191 13.49 -1.96 0.11
CA ASP A 191 13.91 -1.62 1.48
C ASP A 191 14.45 -0.19 1.57
N ILE A 192 14.73 0.28 2.79
CA ILE A 192 15.22 1.66 3.03
C ILE A 192 16.61 1.88 2.39
N ALA A 193 17.48 0.86 2.42
CA ALA A 193 18.81 0.99 1.85
C ALA A 193 18.74 1.17 0.33
N TYR A 194 17.89 0.38 -0.33
CA TYR A 194 17.61 0.50 -1.75
C TYR A 194 16.96 1.85 -2.10
N CYS A 195 16.02 2.33 -1.30
CA CYS A 195 15.42 3.65 -1.51
C CYS A 195 16.48 4.77 -1.48
N LYS A 196 17.41 4.74 -0.54
CA LYS A 196 18.51 5.71 -0.46
C LYS A 196 19.47 5.62 -1.65
N GLU A 197 19.78 4.41 -2.08
CA GLU A 197 20.60 4.17 -3.27
C GLU A 197 19.91 4.71 -4.53
N LEU A 198 18.61 4.41 -4.69
CA LEU A 198 17.82 4.87 -5.83
C LEU A 198 17.74 6.41 -5.90
N VAL A 199 17.58 7.09 -4.75
CA VAL A 199 17.64 8.55 -4.67
C VAL A 199 19.01 9.07 -5.12
N ALA A 200 20.11 8.44 -4.66
CA ALA A 200 21.46 8.84 -5.08
C ALA A 200 21.66 8.69 -6.59
N ARG A 201 21.14 7.60 -7.18
CA ARG A 201 21.24 7.34 -8.64
C ARG A 201 20.43 8.35 -9.45
N PHE A 202 19.20 8.70 -9.04
CA PHE A 202 18.40 9.74 -9.68
C PHE A 202 19.09 11.10 -9.62
N ASN A 203 19.61 11.49 -8.45
CA ASN A 203 20.33 12.75 -8.28
C ASN A 203 21.62 12.79 -9.13
N ALA A 204 22.36 11.68 -9.22
CA ALA A 204 23.51 11.56 -10.10
C ALA A 204 23.17 11.68 -11.60
N ALA A 205 21.97 11.29 -11.99
CA ALA A 205 21.42 11.45 -13.34
C ALA A 205 20.81 12.85 -13.58
N GLY A 206 20.91 13.78 -12.63
CA GLY A 206 20.39 15.14 -12.73
C GLY A 206 18.88 15.26 -12.44
N VAL A 207 18.26 14.23 -11.91
CA VAL A 207 16.83 14.20 -11.54
C VAL A 207 16.70 14.38 -10.03
N ASN A 208 16.09 15.49 -9.58
CA ASN A 208 15.95 15.76 -8.15
C ASN A 208 15.00 14.75 -7.50
N ALA A 209 15.54 13.91 -6.63
CA ALA A 209 14.82 12.87 -5.91
C ALA A 209 15.01 13.00 -4.39
N ALA A 210 13.97 12.64 -3.64
CA ALA A 210 13.97 12.66 -2.18
C ALA A 210 13.49 11.33 -1.61
N CYS A 211 13.94 11.00 -0.38
CA CYS A 211 13.62 9.76 0.31
C CYS A 211 12.60 10.00 1.43
N TYR A 212 11.47 9.30 1.38
CA TYR A 212 10.43 9.32 2.40
C TYR A 212 10.33 7.93 3.05
N THR A 213 10.91 7.77 4.22
CA THR A 213 10.92 6.47 4.93
C THR A 213 10.65 6.64 6.42
N SER A 214 10.56 5.53 7.15
CA SER A 214 10.42 5.56 8.61
C SER A 214 11.66 6.11 9.33
N GLU A 215 12.81 6.22 8.65
CA GLU A 215 14.04 6.81 9.20
C GLU A 215 14.09 8.34 9.00
N THR A 216 13.21 8.91 8.16
CA THR A 216 13.08 10.36 7.98
C THR A 216 12.38 10.95 9.20
N PRO A 217 12.93 11.99 9.88
CA PRO A 217 12.27 12.67 11.00
C PRO A 217 10.86 13.17 10.65
N ASP A 218 9.96 13.25 11.64
CA ASP A 218 8.55 13.57 11.40
C ASP A 218 8.34 14.98 10.81
N ASP A 219 9.12 15.95 11.23
CA ASP A 219 9.14 17.32 10.71
C ASP A 219 9.62 17.36 9.26
N GLU A 220 10.74 16.71 8.96
CA GLU A 220 11.25 16.59 7.60
C GLU A 220 10.25 15.87 6.67
N ARG A 221 9.56 14.82 7.18
CA ARG A 221 8.52 14.12 6.40
C ARG A 221 7.37 15.05 6.02
N ALA A 222 6.93 15.88 6.96
CA ALA A 222 5.87 16.85 6.70
C ALA A 222 6.29 17.92 5.67
N ASP A 223 7.55 18.37 5.74
CA ASP A 223 8.10 19.33 4.79
C ASP A 223 8.27 18.72 3.39
N LEU A 224 8.78 17.51 3.30
CA LEU A 224 8.89 16.76 2.04
C LEU A 224 7.52 16.57 1.35
N VAL A 225 6.49 16.21 2.12
CA VAL A 225 5.13 16.05 1.58
C VAL A 225 4.61 17.40 1.08
N ARG A 226 4.74 18.46 1.86
CA ARG A 226 4.30 19.82 1.46
C ARG A 226 5.02 20.32 0.21
N GLU A 227 6.33 20.09 0.13
CA GLU A 227 7.10 20.47 -1.07
C GLU A 227 6.67 19.62 -2.28
N PHE A 228 6.50 18.31 -2.12
CA PHE A 228 6.10 17.43 -3.22
C PHE A 228 4.65 17.67 -3.69
N GLU A 229 3.77 18.13 -2.80
CA GLU A 229 2.38 18.50 -3.15
C GLU A 229 2.30 19.73 -4.05
N ARG A 230 3.31 20.61 -4.05
CA ARG A 230 3.28 21.82 -4.87
C ARG A 230 3.33 21.47 -6.36
N PRO A 231 2.51 22.08 -7.22
CA PRO A 231 2.57 21.87 -8.67
C PRO A 231 3.93 22.22 -9.27
N ASP A 232 4.64 23.20 -8.70
CA ASP A 232 5.97 23.68 -9.09
C ASP A 232 7.10 23.04 -8.26
N SER A 233 6.84 21.88 -7.63
CA SER A 233 7.83 21.17 -6.81
C SER A 233 9.12 20.92 -7.56
N SER A 234 10.24 21.20 -6.90
CA SER A 234 11.56 20.83 -7.41
C SER A 234 11.82 19.33 -7.34
N ILE A 235 11.13 18.61 -6.44
CA ILE A 235 11.26 17.16 -6.29
C ILE A 235 10.50 16.48 -7.43
N ARG A 236 11.23 15.79 -8.31
CA ARG A 236 10.64 15.04 -9.41
C ARG A 236 10.27 13.62 -9.01
N VAL A 237 11.09 12.97 -8.20
CA VAL A 237 10.88 11.58 -7.76
C VAL A 237 10.88 11.48 -6.24
N LEU A 238 9.78 11.00 -5.66
CA LEU A 238 9.70 10.71 -4.23
C LEU A 238 9.80 9.20 -4.02
N VAL A 239 10.84 8.75 -3.31
CA VAL A 239 11.14 7.33 -3.12
C VAL A 239 10.71 6.88 -1.72
N SER A 240 9.98 5.78 -1.64
CA SER A 240 9.46 5.22 -0.36
C SER A 240 9.45 3.69 -0.38
N VAL A 241 9.52 3.06 0.80
CA VAL A 241 9.41 1.58 0.93
C VAL A 241 7.96 1.11 0.87
N ALA A 242 7.04 1.85 1.44
CA ALA A 242 5.63 1.49 1.51
C ALA A 242 4.77 2.51 0.76
N ALA A 243 3.56 2.10 0.41
CA ALA A 243 2.57 3.06 -0.06
C ALA A 243 2.58 4.25 0.91
N LEU A 244 3.04 5.40 0.42
CA LEU A 244 3.16 6.64 1.17
C LEU A 244 1.98 6.77 2.10
N SER A 245 2.24 7.08 3.35
CA SER A 245 1.30 6.96 4.47
C SER A 245 -0.12 7.43 4.10
N LYS A 246 -1.11 6.79 4.67
CA LYS A 246 -2.52 7.19 4.57
C LYS A 246 -2.63 8.70 4.81
N GLY A 247 -3.35 9.39 3.94
CA GLY A 247 -3.43 10.85 3.96
C GLY A 247 -2.49 11.57 3.00
N PHE A 248 -1.57 10.87 2.32
CA PHE A 248 -0.79 11.44 1.22
C PHE A 248 -1.68 11.57 -0.02
N ASP A 249 -1.92 12.80 -0.45
CA ASP A 249 -2.81 13.12 -1.57
C ASP A 249 -2.14 14.08 -2.55
N VAL A 250 -1.45 13.52 -3.55
CA VAL A 250 -0.76 14.27 -4.62
C VAL A 250 -1.34 13.82 -5.97
N PRO A 251 -2.41 14.47 -6.46
CA PRO A 251 -3.14 14.02 -7.65
C PRO A 251 -2.32 14.09 -8.95
N ASP A 252 -1.37 15.00 -9.04
CA ASP A 252 -0.54 15.26 -10.21
C ASP A 252 0.63 14.26 -10.39
N VAL A 253 0.73 13.25 -9.53
CA VAL A 253 1.64 12.12 -9.73
C VAL A 253 1.23 11.37 -11.00
N GLY A 254 2.06 11.49 -12.04
CA GLY A 254 1.80 10.92 -13.37
C GLY A 254 2.60 9.65 -13.67
N CYS A 255 3.54 9.26 -12.80
CA CYS A 255 4.32 8.04 -12.95
C CYS A 255 4.47 7.32 -11.60
N ILE A 256 4.35 6.00 -11.62
CA ILE A 256 4.63 5.11 -10.49
C ILE A 256 5.77 4.18 -10.90
N ILE A 257 6.81 4.11 -10.10
CA ILE A 257 7.86 3.10 -10.22
C ILE A 257 7.59 2.03 -9.15
N ASP A 258 7.31 0.80 -9.60
CA ASP A 258 7.15 -0.36 -8.74
C ASP A 258 8.44 -1.18 -8.74
N ALA A 259 9.33 -0.89 -7.81
CA ALA A 259 10.57 -1.61 -7.54
C ALA A 259 10.52 -2.32 -6.17
N ARG A 260 9.32 -2.76 -5.77
CA ARG A 260 9.05 -3.48 -4.52
C ARG A 260 8.34 -4.80 -4.81
N PRO A 261 9.08 -5.91 -4.97
CA PRO A 261 8.47 -7.22 -5.21
C PRO A 261 7.52 -7.61 -4.07
N LEU A 262 6.27 -7.94 -4.43
CA LEU A 262 5.23 -8.40 -3.50
C LEU A 262 4.84 -9.83 -3.85
N ARG A 263 4.73 -10.69 -2.82
CA ARG A 263 4.41 -12.11 -3.03
C ARG A 263 2.91 -12.36 -3.17
N LYS A 264 2.11 -11.74 -2.30
CA LYS A 264 0.69 -12.09 -2.12
C LYS A 264 -0.24 -10.91 -1.86
N SER A 265 0.27 -9.71 -1.64
CA SER A 265 -0.55 -8.59 -1.21
C SER A 265 -1.09 -7.78 -2.39
N LEU A 266 -2.19 -8.25 -3.00
CA LEU A 266 -2.95 -7.48 -3.98
C LEU A 266 -3.40 -6.12 -3.39
N SER A 267 -3.70 -6.07 -2.09
CA SER A 267 -4.07 -4.85 -1.38
C SER A 267 -2.96 -3.78 -1.45
N GLU A 268 -1.70 -4.17 -1.21
CA GLU A 268 -0.57 -3.25 -1.34
C GLU A 268 -0.36 -2.80 -2.79
N VAL A 269 -0.48 -3.70 -3.75
CA VAL A 269 -0.39 -3.37 -5.20
C VAL A 269 -1.42 -2.31 -5.56
N ILE A 270 -2.70 -2.52 -5.22
CA ILE A 270 -3.78 -1.57 -5.52
C ILE A 270 -3.52 -0.22 -4.85
N GLN A 271 -3.03 -0.20 -3.61
CA GLN A 271 -2.72 1.04 -2.90
C GLN A 271 -1.53 1.78 -3.51
N MET A 272 -0.48 1.06 -3.92
CA MET A 272 0.70 1.64 -4.57
C MET A 272 0.33 2.24 -5.93
N TRP A 273 -0.29 1.47 -6.81
CA TRP A 273 -0.64 1.91 -8.15
C TRP A 273 -1.75 2.97 -8.14
N GLY A 274 -2.70 2.84 -7.20
CA GLY A 274 -3.78 3.79 -7.00
C GLY A 274 -3.33 5.22 -6.68
N ARG A 275 -2.09 5.41 -6.19
CA ARG A 275 -1.54 6.76 -5.97
C ARG A 275 -1.39 7.55 -7.26
N GLY A 276 -1.14 6.87 -8.38
CA GLY A 276 -1.03 7.49 -9.69
C GLY A 276 -2.34 7.64 -10.45
N LEU A 277 -3.44 7.05 -10.01
CA LEU A 277 -4.69 7.04 -10.79
C LEU A 277 -5.57 8.29 -10.61
N ARG A 278 -5.26 9.17 -9.65
CA ARG A 278 -6.06 10.37 -9.42
C ARG A 278 -5.98 11.34 -10.58
N CYS A 279 -7.12 11.97 -10.88
CA CYS A 279 -7.21 13.01 -11.90
C CYS A 279 -6.55 14.31 -11.44
N ALA A 280 -5.82 14.96 -12.34
CA ALA A 280 -5.27 16.29 -12.14
C ALA A 280 -5.27 17.06 -13.47
N PRO A 281 -5.29 18.41 -13.46
CA PRO A 281 -5.22 19.21 -14.67
C PRO A 281 -4.00 18.85 -15.51
N GLY A 282 -4.21 18.60 -16.81
CA GLY A 282 -3.14 18.28 -17.75
C GLY A 282 -2.57 16.85 -17.66
N LYS A 283 -3.14 15.99 -16.82
CA LYS A 283 -2.71 14.60 -16.65
C LYS A 283 -3.59 13.65 -17.47
N PRO A 284 -3.10 13.11 -18.61
CA PRO A 284 -3.90 12.26 -19.49
C PRO A 284 -4.02 10.81 -18.98
N ASP A 285 -2.98 10.30 -18.34
CA ASP A 285 -2.87 8.92 -17.84
C ASP A 285 -1.84 8.84 -16.71
N CYS A 286 -1.65 7.64 -16.15
CA CYS A 286 -0.56 7.30 -15.25
C CYS A 286 0.30 6.22 -15.88
N ILE A 287 1.62 6.43 -15.87
CA ILE A 287 2.61 5.42 -16.29
C ILE A 287 3.01 4.60 -15.08
N LEU A 288 2.91 3.28 -15.18
CA LEU A 288 3.45 2.33 -14.22
C LEU A 288 4.68 1.67 -14.82
N LEU A 289 5.84 1.88 -14.21
CA LEU A 289 7.10 1.19 -14.54
C LEU A 289 7.29 0.07 -13.51
N ASP A 290 6.95 -1.16 -13.91
CA ASP A 290 7.05 -2.34 -13.04
C ASP A 290 8.40 -3.03 -13.22
N HIS A 291 9.29 -2.82 -12.27
CA HIS A 291 10.60 -3.47 -12.14
C HIS A 291 10.58 -4.70 -11.22
N SER A 292 9.45 -4.97 -10.59
CA SER A 292 9.29 -6.00 -9.57
C SER A 292 8.62 -7.28 -10.07
N GLY A 293 8.06 -7.24 -11.30
CA GLY A 293 7.22 -8.30 -11.85
C GLY A 293 5.84 -8.42 -11.19
N ASN A 294 5.45 -7.43 -10.38
CA ASN A 294 4.12 -7.39 -9.75
C ASN A 294 3.01 -7.32 -10.79
N ALA A 295 3.21 -6.57 -11.89
CA ALA A 295 2.22 -6.49 -12.97
C ALA A 295 1.92 -7.87 -13.54
N LEU A 296 2.94 -8.67 -13.86
CA LEU A 296 2.73 -10.02 -14.38
C LEU A 296 2.11 -10.97 -13.36
N ARG A 297 2.40 -10.77 -12.07
CA ARG A 297 1.92 -11.62 -10.97
C ARG A 297 0.48 -11.33 -10.62
N PHE A 298 0.10 -10.07 -10.54
CA PHE A 298 -1.20 -9.62 -10.06
C PHE A 298 -2.14 -9.13 -11.16
N LEU A 299 -1.73 -9.15 -12.45
CA LEU A 299 -2.51 -8.55 -13.54
C LEU A 299 -3.95 -9.07 -13.59
N ALA A 300 -4.14 -10.38 -13.51
CA ALA A 300 -5.47 -10.98 -13.60
C ALA A 300 -6.38 -10.55 -12.43
N ASP A 301 -5.82 -10.54 -11.20
CA ASP A 301 -6.55 -10.11 -10.01
C ASP A 301 -6.81 -8.60 -10.03
N PHE A 302 -5.83 -7.81 -10.50
CA PHE A 302 -6.00 -6.36 -10.66
C PHE A 302 -7.04 -6.03 -11.74
N GLU A 303 -7.02 -6.71 -12.90
CA GLU A 303 -8.03 -6.54 -13.94
C GLU A 303 -9.44 -6.88 -13.45
N GLN A 304 -9.58 -7.96 -12.68
CA GLN A 304 -10.87 -8.31 -12.08
C GLN A 304 -11.37 -7.17 -11.18
N VAL A 305 -10.52 -6.66 -10.28
CA VAL A 305 -10.89 -5.55 -9.38
C VAL A 305 -11.14 -4.26 -10.17
N TYR A 306 -10.34 -3.98 -11.20
CA TYR A 306 -10.48 -2.79 -12.04
C TYR A 306 -11.82 -2.75 -12.78
N PHE A 307 -12.22 -3.85 -13.42
CA PHE A 307 -13.44 -3.91 -14.25
C PHE A 307 -14.70 -4.31 -13.47
N GLU A 308 -14.57 -5.14 -12.44
CA GLU A 308 -15.70 -5.76 -11.76
C GLU A 308 -15.84 -5.35 -10.28
N GLY A 309 -14.80 -4.75 -9.70
CA GLY A 309 -14.72 -4.47 -8.26
C GLY A 309 -14.54 -5.76 -7.43
N PHE A 310 -14.62 -5.61 -6.12
CA PHE A 310 -14.61 -6.75 -5.20
C PHE A 310 -16.00 -7.34 -5.08
N ARG A 311 -16.15 -8.67 -5.23
CA ARG A 311 -17.45 -9.36 -5.20
C ARG A 311 -17.79 -9.91 -3.83
N THR A 312 -16.79 -10.28 -3.05
CA THR A 312 -16.98 -10.93 -1.75
C THR A 312 -16.00 -10.37 -0.72
N LEU A 313 -16.40 -10.40 0.56
CA LEU A 313 -15.48 -10.22 1.67
C LEU A 313 -14.63 -11.48 1.81
N ASP A 314 -13.34 -11.33 2.11
CA ASP A 314 -12.49 -12.48 2.41
C ASP A 314 -12.87 -13.06 3.78
N ASP A 315 -13.41 -14.28 3.78
CA ASP A 315 -13.75 -15.05 4.98
C ASP A 315 -12.52 -15.69 5.65
N GLY A 316 -11.33 -15.45 5.12
CA GLY A 316 -10.07 -15.90 5.67
C GLY A 316 -9.55 -17.23 5.14
N GLU A 317 -10.23 -17.90 4.22
CA GLU A 317 -9.72 -19.14 3.62
C GLU A 317 -8.65 -18.92 2.54
N LYS A 318 -8.64 -17.76 1.87
CA LYS A 318 -7.73 -17.43 0.77
C LYS A 318 -6.63 -16.42 1.12
N ALA A 319 -6.59 -15.92 2.36
CA ALA A 319 -5.74 -14.80 2.69
C ALA A 319 -4.31 -15.19 3.03
N ASP A 320 -3.44 -14.22 2.86
CA ASP A 320 -2.04 -14.16 3.26
C ASP A 320 -1.73 -15.00 4.50
N ARG A 321 -1.26 -16.21 4.28
CA ARG A 321 -0.62 -16.98 5.34
C ARG A 321 0.74 -16.35 5.61
N ILE A 322 0.74 -15.32 6.44
CA ILE A 322 1.96 -14.94 7.14
C ILE A 322 2.19 -16.05 8.17
N ILE A 323 2.90 -17.08 7.77
CA ILE A 323 3.50 -18.03 8.71
C ILE A 323 4.65 -17.24 9.36
N ARG A 324 4.36 -16.56 10.48
CA ARG A 324 5.41 -16.26 11.44
C ARG A 324 5.85 -17.61 11.97
N LYS A 325 6.98 -18.12 11.49
CA LYS A 325 7.76 -19.07 12.25
C LYS A 325 8.20 -18.30 13.50
N ASP A 326 7.82 -18.78 14.67
CA ASP A 326 8.56 -18.50 15.88
C ASP A 326 9.93 -19.15 15.63
N ASP A 327 10.85 -18.37 15.08
CA ASP A 327 12.24 -18.74 15.06
C ASP A 327 12.69 -18.64 16.51
N ASP A 328 13.15 -19.73 17.08
CA ASP A 328 13.95 -19.75 18.29
C ASP A 328 15.14 -18.80 18.05
N TYR A 329 15.01 -17.58 18.58
CA TYR A 329 15.98 -16.52 18.36
C TYR A 329 17.20 -16.79 19.24
N GLU A 330 18.19 -17.50 18.71
CA GLU A 330 19.52 -17.49 19.29
C GLU A 330 20.18 -16.11 19.07
N PRO A 331 20.56 -15.40 20.14
CA PRO A 331 21.19 -14.09 19.99
C PRO A 331 22.53 -14.24 19.26
N ARG A 332 22.61 -13.61 18.07
CA ARG A 332 23.83 -13.60 17.27
C ARG A 332 24.93 -12.79 17.98
N GLY A 333 26.18 -13.23 17.88
CA GLY A 333 27.33 -12.50 18.36
C GLY A 333 27.81 -11.42 17.39
N CYS A 334 28.52 -10.43 17.88
CA CYS A 334 29.18 -9.42 17.06
C CYS A 334 30.20 -10.09 16.12
N PRO A 335 30.21 -9.78 14.80
CA PRO A 335 31.15 -10.39 13.86
C PRO A 335 32.61 -10.04 14.15
N GLU A 336 32.89 -8.91 14.82
CA GLU A 336 34.25 -8.47 15.12
C GLU A 336 34.78 -9.03 16.45
N CYS A 337 33.94 -9.03 17.52
CA CYS A 337 34.42 -9.39 18.85
C CYS A 337 33.62 -10.50 19.54
N GLY A 338 32.61 -11.08 18.89
CA GLY A 338 31.79 -12.17 19.42
C GLY A 338 30.79 -11.78 20.53
N TYR A 339 30.76 -10.53 20.98
CA TYR A 339 29.88 -10.07 22.06
C TYR A 339 28.41 -10.31 21.73
N LYS A 340 27.67 -10.91 22.70
CA LYS A 340 26.22 -11.18 22.56
C LYS A 340 25.42 -10.41 23.65
N PRO A 341 24.22 -9.89 23.35
CA PRO A 341 23.53 -9.93 22.05
C PRO A 341 24.03 -8.82 21.10
N PHE A 342 24.22 -9.14 19.83
CA PHE A 342 24.55 -8.17 18.79
C PHE A 342 23.29 -7.85 17.98
N ARG A 343 22.94 -6.59 17.87
CA ARG A 343 21.84 -6.12 17.02
C ARG A 343 22.35 -5.30 15.84
N ARG A 344 22.48 -3.98 15.99
CA ARG A 344 22.94 -3.05 14.98
C ARG A 344 24.35 -2.51 15.29
N ARG A 345 24.56 -2.14 16.54
CA ARG A 345 25.83 -1.64 17.07
C ARG A 345 26.30 -2.53 18.22
N CYS A 346 27.57 -2.87 18.20
CA CYS A 346 28.17 -3.65 19.28
C CYS A 346 28.41 -2.76 20.50
N MET A 347 27.88 -3.17 21.66
CA MET A 347 28.08 -2.43 22.90
C MET A 347 29.50 -2.58 23.46
N ALA A 348 30.25 -3.61 23.03
CA ALA A 348 31.60 -3.87 23.51
C ALA A 348 32.70 -3.22 22.66
N CYS A 349 32.62 -3.36 21.29
CA CYS A 349 33.69 -2.86 20.40
C CYS A 349 33.24 -1.68 19.52
N GLY A 350 31.99 -1.26 19.59
CA GLY A 350 31.45 -0.16 18.78
C GLY A 350 31.19 -0.51 17.32
N PHE A 351 31.48 -1.75 16.88
CA PHE A 351 31.22 -2.18 15.49
C PHE A 351 29.76 -1.92 15.11
N GLU A 352 29.53 -1.23 14.00
CA GLU A 352 28.22 -0.96 13.45
C GLU A 352 28.05 -1.68 12.11
N LYS A 353 27.03 -2.54 12.03
CA LYS A 353 26.71 -3.26 10.80
C LYS A 353 26.09 -2.30 9.81
N LEU A 354 26.81 -1.94 8.74
CA LEU A 354 26.25 -1.21 7.61
C LEU A 354 25.13 -2.05 6.98
N LYS A 355 23.94 -1.50 6.87
CA LYS A 355 22.84 -2.12 6.12
C LYS A 355 23.19 -2.00 4.63
N ARG A 356 23.61 -3.10 4.01
CA ARG A 356 23.62 -3.22 2.55
C ARG A 356 22.25 -3.67 2.10
N THR A 357 21.77 -3.14 0.97
CA THR A 357 20.57 -3.69 0.34
C THR A 357 20.80 -5.15 -0.03
N LYS A 358 19.73 -5.95 0.04
CA LYS A 358 19.74 -7.33 -0.46
C LYS A 358 19.11 -7.41 -1.86
N VAL A 359 18.89 -6.26 -2.48
CA VAL A 359 18.25 -6.15 -3.78
C VAL A 359 19.34 -6.35 -4.84
N ASP A 360 19.16 -7.37 -5.67
CA ASP A 360 19.97 -7.61 -6.86
C ASP A 360 19.23 -7.07 -8.08
N GLU A 361 19.95 -6.41 -8.99
CA GLU A 361 19.38 -5.91 -10.25
C GLU A 361 19.80 -6.85 -11.39
N SER A 362 18.87 -7.15 -12.28
CA SER A 362 19.11 -7.95 -13.49
C SER A 362 18.75 -7.15 -14.73
N ALA A 363 19.41 -7.43 -15.86
CA ALA A 363 19.11 -6.78 -17.13
C ALA A 363 17.69 -7.15 -17.61
N GLY A 364 16.97 -6.18 -18.14
CA GLY A 364 15.63 -6.38 -18.70
C GLY A 364 15.23 -5.22 -19.59
N VAL A 365 14.24 -5.44 -20.46
CA VAL A 365 13.67 -4.42 -21.36
C VAL A 365 12.18 -4.29 -21.03
N MET A 366 11.74 -3.05 -20.87
CA MET A 366 10.33 -2.74 -20.61
C MET A 366 9.48 -2.97 -21.84
N THR A 367 8.31 -3.57 -21.65
CA THR A 367 7.27 -3.72 -22.68
C THR A 367 5.93 -3.27 -22.14
N GLU A 368 5.11 -2.60 -22.97
CA GLU A 368 3.79 -2.12 -22.56
C GLU A 368 2.76 -3.25 -22.57
N ILE A 369 1.98 -3.36 -21.49
CA ILE A 369 0.86 -4.28 -21.33
C ILE A 369 -0.43 -3.45 -21.33
N LYS A 370 -1.41 -3.84 -22.17
CA LYS A 370 -2.72 -3.20 -22.20
C LYS A 370 -3.69 -3.88 -21.25
N LEU A 371 -4.31 -3.13 -20.35
CA LEU A 371 -5.42 -3.59 -19.53
C LEU A 371 -6.62 -3.94 -20.41
N GLY A 372 -7.28 -5.08 -20.12
CA GLY A 372 -8.45 -5.55 -20.88
C GLY A 372 -8.15 -5.99 -22.31
N GLY A 373 -6.88 -6.05 -22.71
CA GLY A 373 -6.47 -6.62 -23.99
C GLY A 373 -6.86 -8.09 -24.03
N ARG A 374 -7.65 -8.54 -25.04
CA ARG A 374 -7.81 -9.98 -25.28
C ARG A 374 -6.41 -10.56 -25.45
N ARG A 375 -5.99 -11.39 -24.51
CA ARG A 375 -4.78 -12.19 -24.68
C ARG A 375 -4.93 -12.91 -26.01
N ALA A 376 -3.96 -12.77 -26.90
CA ALA A 376 -3.94 -13.53 -28.15
C ALA A 376 -4.12 -15.01 -27.81
N ALA A 377 -4.78 -15.77 -28.68
CA ALA A 377 -5.08 -17.21 -28.42
C ALA A 377 -3.82 -18.03 -28.09
N THR A 378 -2.65 -17.57 -28.54
CA THR A 378 -1.32 -18.08 -28.22
C THR A 378 -1.00 -18.05 -26.73
N ASP A 379 -1.37 -16.97 -26.03
CA ASP A 379 -1.06 -16.82 -24.59
C ASP A 379 -1.88 -17.78 -23.69
N LYS A 380 -3.14 -18.07 -24.08
CA LYS A 380 -3.95 -19.07 -23.37
C LYS A 380 -3.36 -20.47 -23.54
N HIS A 381 -2.83 -20.77 -24.71
CA HIS A 381 -2.24 -22.06 -25.02
C HIS A 381 -0.88 -22.24 -24.32
N ASP A 382 -0.10 -21.17 -24.21
CA ASP A 382 1.18 -21.17 -23.52
C ASP A 382 0.98 -21.21 -22.00
N LEU A 383 0.01 -20.48 -21.47
CA LEU A 383 -0.37 -20.58 -20.05
C LEU A 383 -0.90 -21.98 -19.72
N TRP A 384 -1.72 -22.57 -20.60
CA TRP A 384 -2.22 -23.94 -20.45
C TRP A 384 -1.08 -24.96 -20.54
N ARG A 385 -0.13 -24.82 -21.45
CA ARG A 385 1.06 -25.67 -21.52
C ARG A 385 1.92 -25.55 -20.27
N GLN A 386 2.07 -24.36 -19.68
CA GLN A 386 2.77 -24.17 -18.42
C GLN A 386 2.05 -24.87 -17.25
N ILE A 387 0.71 -24.73 -17.17
CA ILE A 387 -0.12 -25.40 -16.16
C ILE A 387 -0.08 -26.91 -16.34
N VAL A 388 -0.25 -27.43 -17.56
CA VAL A 388 -0.22 -28.86 -17.86
C VAL A 388 1.19 -29.45 -17.72
N GLY A 389 2.23 -28.68 -18.06
CA GLY A 389 3.62 -29.05 -17.80
C GLY A 389 3.93 -29.16 -16.32
N TYR A 390 3.31 -28.32 -15.50
CA TYR A 390 3.40 -28.35 -14.04
C TYR A 390 2.71 -29.60 -13.46
N VAL A 391 1.48 -29.90 -13.89
CA VAL A 391 0.70 -31.06 -13.43
C VAL A 391 1.35 -32.39 -13.84
N ARG A 392 1.93 -32.49 -15.04
CA ARG A 392 2.61 -33.72 -15.51
C ARG A 392 3.97 -33.97 -14.86
N ARG A 393 4.61 -33.00 -14.24
CA ARG A 393 5.85 -33.18 -13.46
C ARG A 393 5.58 -33.50 -12.00
N SER A 394 4.33 -33.38 -11.56
CA SER A 394 3.87 -33.65 -10.18
C SER A 394 3.15 -35.00 -10.06
N SER A 395 3.07 -35.79 -11.12
CA SER A 395 2.61 -37.19 -11.19
C SER A 395 3.77 -38.03 -11.68
#